data_0cc4a0c9352696ad074ea4b77315348d
#
_entry.id   0cc4a0c9352696ad074ea4b77315348d
#
_cell.length_a   1.000
_cell.length_b   1.000
_cell.length_c   1.000
_cell.angle_alpha   90.00
_cell.angle_beta   90.00
_cell.angle_gamma   90.00
#
_symmetry.space_group_name_H-M   'P 1'
#
loop_
_entity.id
_entity.type
_entity.pdbx_description
1 polymer ?
#
loop_
_entity_poly.entity_id
_entity_poly.type
_entity_poly.pdbx_seq_one_letter_code
_entity_poly.pdbx_strand_id
1 'polypeptide(L)'
;MIPEGTRSPRILALIPGYEEGPRIGPVVAGARRHLPVLAVDDGSADDTAANAEAAGAEVIRQAPNQGKGAALRAGFARALADGYDAVVTLDADGQHAPDEIPRFVAAFSAPGAAGPRPELIVGRRDFARMPAVRRLSNTVGTAAFSWAVGQHIPDNQSGYRLLARRLMTATLASTETGFEFEVEMIAVCLRNGWTLGWVPISTIYAGEPSHVKPVAHLRHFIRATTAARRLMRDG
;
A
#
# COMPACT_ATOMS: atom_id res chain seq x y z
N MET A 1 32.34 -2.05 -15.03
CA MET A 1 31.40 -1.86 -13.92
C MET A 1 30.62 -0.59 -14.23
N ILE A 2 29.35 -0.70 -14.72
CA ILE A 2 28.50 0.46 -15.03
C ILE A 2 28.01 0.99 -13.68
N PRO A 3 28.14 2.28 -13.37
CA PRO A 3 27.66 2.81 -12.10
C PRO A 3 26.16 2.56 -11.94
N GLU A 4 25.71 2.15 -10.74
CA GLU A 4 24.33 1.78 -10.39
C GLU A 4 23.28 2.90 -10.59
N GLY A 5 23.66 4.04 -11.19
CA GLY A 5 22.83 5.22 -11.34
C GLY A 5 22.18 5.46 -12.71
N THR A 6 22.33 4.56 -13.70
CA THR A 6 21.95 4.87 -15.10
C THR A 6 20.72 4.10 -15.63
N ARG A 7 20.18 3.13 -14.88
CA ARG A 7 18.98 2.37 -15.32
C ARG A 7 17.72 2.96 -14.70
N SER A 8 16.70 3.18 -15.52
CA SER A 8 15.37 3.47 -15.01
C SER A 8 14.89 2.32 -14.08
N PRO A 9 14.30 2.62 -12.92
CA PRO A 9 13.85 1.59 -12.00
C PRO A 9 12.72 0.75 -12.63
N ARG A 10 12.78 -0.57 -12.44
CA ARG A 10 11.70 -1.48 -12.79
C ARG A 10 10.65 -1.44 -11.69
N ILE A 11 9.46 -0.99 -12.01
CA ILE A 11 8.36 -0.83 -11.05
C ILE A 11 7.17 -1.69 -11.48
N LEU A 12 6.49 -2.31 -10.53
CA LEU A 12 5.32 -3.16 -10.71
C LEU A 12 4.12 -2.51 -9.99
N ALA A 13 2.93 -2.57 -10.57
CA ALA A 13 1.69 -2.31 -9.84
C ALA A 13 1.21 -3.61 -9.18
N LEU A 14 0.96 -3.58 -7.86
CA LEU A 14 0.49 -4.72 -7.07
C LEU A 14 -0.91 -4.43 -6.52
N ILE A 15 -1.85 -5.31 -6.86
CA ILE A 15 -3.27 -5.15 -6.52
C ILE A 15 -3.74 -6.38 -5.73
N PRO A 16 -3.77 -6.31 -4.39
CA PRO A 16 -4.41 -7.34 -3.58
C PRO A 16 -5.94 -7.22 -3.70
N GLY A 17 -6.63 -8.34 -3.87
CA GLY A 17 -8.09 -8.41 -3.98
C GLY A 17 -8.68 -9.60 -3.23
N TYR A 18 -9.85 -9.40 -2.63
CA TYR A 18 -10.68 -10.44 -2.06
C TYR A 18 -12.16 -10.08 -2.24
N GLU A 19 -12.91 -10.91 -3.00
CA GLU A 19 -14.33 -10.66 -3.32
C GLU A 19 -14.54 -9.31 -4.04
N GLU A 20 -13.65 -8.99 -5.00
CA GLU A 20 -13.63 -7.74 -5.75
C GLU A 20 -13.93 -7.94 -7.24
N GLY A 21 -14.57 -9.04 -7.61
CA GLY A 21 -14.84 -9.42 -9.00
C GLY A 21 -15.38 -8.28 -9.87
N PRO A 22 -16.42 -7.54 -9.45
CA PRO A 22 -16.98 -6.46 -10.27
C PRO A 22 -16.07 -5.25 -10.46
N ARG A 23 -15.05 -5.06 -9.59
CA ARG A 23 -14.26 -3.82 -9.50
C ARG A 23 -12.82 -3.97 -9.95
N ILE A 24 -12.22 -5.13 -9.77
CA ILE A 24 -10.79 -5.34 -10.01
C ILE A 24 -10.41 -5.14 -11.49
N GLY A 25 -11.25 -5.55 -12.43
CA GLY A 25 -10.98 -5.44 -13.85
C GLY A 25 -10.64 -4.01 -14.32
N PRO A 26 -11.51 -3.01 -14.06
CA PRO A 26 -11.22 -1.60 -14.35
C PRO A 26 -9.95 -1.06 -13.67
N VAL A 27 -9.67 -1.47 -12.42
CA VAL A 27 -8.45 -1.05 -11.70
C VAL A 27 -7.21 -1.61 -12.38
N VAL A 28 -7.20 -2.90 -12.71
CA VAL A 28 -6.12 -3.56 -13.46
C VAL A 28 -5.92 -2.90 -14.82
N ALA A 29 -6.96 -2.72 -15.61
CA ALA A 29 -6.88 -2.10 -16.93
C ALA A 29 -6.33 -0.68 -16.86
N GLY A 30 -6.72 0.09 -15.84
CA GLY A 30 -6.18 1.42 -15.58
C GLY A 30 -4.70 1.39 -15.22
N ALA A 31 -4.30 0.54 -14.30
CA ALA A 31 -2.90 0.42 -13.85
C ALA A 31 -1.97 -0.07 -14.98
N ARG A 32 -2.43 -0.97 -15.83
CA ARG A 32 -1.68 -1.48 -16.98
C ARG A 32 -1.29 -0.44 -18.02
N ARG A 33 -1.96 0.69 -18.07
CA ARG A 33 -1.53 1.81 -18.93
C ARG A 33 -0.21 2.42 -18.50
N HIS A 34 0.22 2.17 -17.28
CA HIS A 34 1.38 2.79 -16.65
C HIS A 34 2.49 1.80 -16.28
N LEU A 35 2.12 0.62 -15.76
CA LEU A 35 3.05 -0.38 -15.22
C LEU A 35 2.59 -1.80 -15.56
N PRO A 36 3.50 -2.79 -15.58
CA PRO A 36 3.10 -4.20 -15.44
C PRO A 36 2.27 -4.39 -14.17
N VAL A 37 1.27 -5.28 -14.20
CA VAL A 37 0.36 -5.49 -13.08
C VAL A 37 0.43 -6.94 -12.60
N LEU A 38 0.60 -7.09 -11.28
CA LEU A 38 0.42 -8.32 -10.54
C LEU A 38 -0.79 -8.15 -9.62
N ALA A 39 -1.80 -8.98 -9.78
CA ALA A 39 -2.89 -9.10 -8.82
C ALA A 39 -2.65 -10.28 -7.88
N VAL A 40 -3.03 -10.15 -6.62
CA VAL A 40 -3.04 -11.26 -5.67
C VAL A 40 -4.46 -11.46 -5.21
N ASP A 41 -5.08 -12.53 -5.67
CA ASP A 41 -6.39 -12.97 -5.21
C ASP A 41 -6.25 -13.76 -3.92
N ASP A 42 -6.75 -13.21 -2.83
CA ASP A 42 -6.62 -13.77 -1.48
C ASP A 42 -7.75 -14.78 -1.17
N GLY A 43 -7.97 -15.72 -2.09
CA GLY A 43 -8.90 -16.81 -1.89
C GLY A 43 -10.37 -16.44 -2.11
N SER A 44 -10.66 -15.62 -3.09
CA SER A 44 -12.03 -15.25 -3.48
C SER A 44 -12.83 -16.45 -3.98
N ALA A 45 -14.13 -16.46 -3.69
CA ALA A 45 -15.09 -17.41 -4.25
C ALA A 45 -15.78 -16.86 -5.51
N ASP A 46 -15.65 -15.55 -5.77
CA ASP A 46 -16.20 -14.87 -6.94
C ASP A 46 -15.20 -14.83 -8.11
N ASP A 47 -15.54 -14.09 -9.17
CA ASP A 47 -14.72 -13.96 -10.38
C ASP A 47 -13.53 -12.98 -10.24
N THR A 48 -13.07 -12.66 -9.02
CA THR A 48 -11.97 -11.70 -8.78
C THR A 48 -10.73 -12.03 -9.60
N ALA A 49 -10.21 -13.26 -9.48
CA ALA A 49 -9.01 -13.68 -10.20
C ALA A 49 -9.23 -13.69 -11.72
N ALA A 50 -10.37 -14.24 -12.18
CA ALA A 50 -10.68 -14.34 -13.61
C ALA A 50 -10.79 -12.94 -14.27
N ASN A 51 -11.42 -11.99 -13.58
CA ASN A 51 -11.55 -10.62 -14.07
C ASN A 51 -10.21 -9.86 -14.08
N ALA A 52 -9.34 -10.13 -13.11
CA ALA A 52 -7.98 -9.57 -13.10
C ALA A 52 -7.14 -10.12 -14.28
N GLU A 53 -7.20 -11.43 -14.55
CA GLU A 53 -6.54 -12.07 -15.70
C GLU A 53 -7.07 -11.54 -17.03
N ALA A 54 -8.41 -11.46 -17.17
CA ALA A 54 -9.04 -10.93 -18.37
C ALA A 54 -8.67 -9.46 -18.65
N ALA A 55 -8.46 -8.67 -17.59
CA ALA A 55 -7.94 -7.30 -17.70
C ALA A 55 -6.42 -7.25 -17.96
N GLY A 56 -5.74 -8.41 -17.92
CA GLY A 56 -4.35 -8.61 -18.32
C GLY A 56 -3.34 -8.48 -17.19
N ALA A 57 -3.73 -8.65 -15.93
CA ALA A 57 -2.79 -8.84 -14.84
C ALA A 57 -2.18 -10.25 -14.89
N GLU A 58 -0.97 -10.40 -14.38
CA GLU A 58 -0.52 -11.66 -13.83
C GLU A 58 -1.23 -11.87 -12.49
N VAL A 59 -1.64 -13.10 -12.16
CA VAL A 59 -2.41 -13.37 -10.94
C VAL A 59 -1.75 -14.46 -10.09
N ILE A 60 -1.57 -14.13 -8.81
CA ILE A 60 -1.29 -15.13 -7.76
C ILE A 60 -2.62 -15.43 -7.07
N ARG A 61 -2.97 -16.72 -6.96
CA ARG A 61 -4.15 -17.19 -6.24
C ARG A 61 -3.71 -17.81 -4.91
N GLN A 62 -4.19 -17.27 -3.81
CA GLN A 62 -4.03 -17.85 -2.47
C GLN A 62 -5.28 -18.67 -2.11
N ALA A 63 -5.13 -19.68 -1.28
CA ALA A 63 -6.23 -20.45 -0.72
C ALA A 63 -5.78 -21.11 0.60
N PRO A 64 -6.55 -20.95 1.69
CA PRO A 64 -7.70 -20.08 1.88
C PRO A 64 -7.31 -18.61 1.97
N ASN A 65 -8.29 -17.70 2.21
CA ASN A 65 -8.04 -16.30 2.53
C ASN A 65 -7.07 -16.17 3.72
N GLN A 66 -6.00 -15.39 3.55
CA GLN A 66 -4.94 -15.18 4.53
C GLN A 66 -4.85 -13.73 5.00
N GLY A 67 -5.63 -12.84 4.41
CA GLY A 67 -5.71 -11.42 4.72
C GLY A 67 -4.79 -10.54 3.86
N LYS A 68 -5.16 -9.25 3.76
CA LYS A 68 -4.50 -8.27 2.88
C LYS A 68 -2.98 -8.21 3.07
N GLY A 69 -2.51 -8.26 4.33
CA GLY A 69 -1.07 -8.26 4.63
C GLY A 69 -0.34 -9.47 4.07
N ALA A 70 -0.95 -10.66 4.10
CA ALA A 70 -0.40 -11.87 3.50
C ALA A 70 -0.37 -11.76 1.97
N ALA A 71 -1.43 -11.24 1.36
CA ALA A 71 -1.49 -11.01 -0.08
C ALA A 71 -0.41 -10.02 -0.55
N LEU A 72 -0.22 -8.92 0.18
CA LEU A 72 0.85 -7.96 -0.10
C LEU A 72 2.25 -8.61 0.01
N ARG A 73 2.51 -9.41 1.05
CA ARG A 73 3.80 -10.13 1.19
C ARG A 73 4.04 -11.11 0.05
N ALA A 74 3.03 -11.85 -0.38
CA ALA A 74 3.13 -12.75 -1.54
C ALA A 74 3.50 -11.97 -2.81
N GLY A 75 2.85 -10.83 -3.04
CA GLY A 75 3.17 -9.93 -4.14
C GLY A 75 4.58 -9.34 -4.04
N PHE A 76 5.03 -8.95 -2.84
CA PHE A 76 6.40 -8.44 -2.63
C PHE A 76 7.45 -9.52 -2.89
N ALA A 77 7.23 -10.75 -2.39
CA ALA A 77 8.13 -11.87 -2.63
C ALA A 77 8.28 -12.15 -4.14
N ARG A 78 7.16 -12.13 -4.89
CA ARG A 78 7.17 -12.30 -6.34
C ARG A 78 7.88 -11.16 -7.04
N ALA A 79 7.59 -9.90 -6.70
CA ALA A 79 8.25 -8.74 -7.29
C ALA A 79 9.76 -8.73 -7.05
N LEU A 80 10.21 -9.14 -5.84
CA LEU A 80 11.63 -9.27 -5.51
C LEU A 80 12.31 -10.38 -6.32
N ALA A 81 11.66 -11.53 -6.49
CA ALA A 81 12.16 -12.66 -7.28
C ALA A 81 12.31 -12.28 -8.76
N ASP A 82 11.35 -11.53 -9.30
CA ASP A 82 11.36 -11.05 -10.69
C ASP A 82 12.29 -9.85 -10.92
N GLY A 83 12.98 -9.38 -9.89
CA GLY A 83 13.99 -8.33 -10.00
C GLY A 83 13.42 -6.91 -10.12
N TYR A 84 12.21 -6.65 -9.63
CA TYR A 84 11.66 -5.29 -9.54
C TYR A 84 12.38 -4.46 -8.46
N ASP A 85 12.54 -3.16 -8.73
CA ASP A 85 13.21 -2.22 -7.82
C ASP A 85 12.20 -1.57 -6.85
N ALA A 86 10.92 -1.52 -7.24
CA ALA A 86 9.84 -1.01 -6.39
C ALA A 86 8.48 -1.60 -6.82
N VAL A 87 7.50 -1.49 -5.94
CA VAL A 87 6.09 -1.76 -6.25
C VAL A 87 5.23 -0.54 -5.92
N VAL A 88 4.19 -0.32 -6.72
CA VAL A 88 3.09 0.59 -6.39
C VAL A 88 1.89 -0.27 -6.00
N THR A 89 1.41 -0.17 -4.76
CA THR A 89 0.21 -0.88 -4.30
C THR A 89 -1.05 -0.05 -4.52
N LEU A 90 -2.13 -0.68 -5.00
CA LEU A 90 -3.46 -0.09 -5.15
C LEU A 90 -4.50 -1.08 -4.61
N ASP A 91 -5.58 -0.56 -4.00
CA ASP A 91 -6.70 -1.39 -3.61
C ASP A 91 -7.56 -1.77 -4.83
N ALA A 92 -8.13 -2.98 -4.82
CA ALA A 92 -8.96 -3.50 -5.91
C ALA A 92 -10.37 -2.89 -5.96
N ASP A 93 -10.78 -2.11 -4.94
CA ASP A 93 -12.13 -1.56 -4.75
C ASP A 93 -12.45 -0.33 -5.64
N GLY A 94 -11.47 0.17 -6.39
CA GLY A 94 -11.61 1.31 -7.28
C GLY A 94 -11.59 2.68 -6.59
N GLN A 95 -11.30 2.76 -5.30
CA GLN A 95 -11.20 4.04 -4.58
C GLN A 95 -9.90 4.81 -4.90
N HIS A 96 -8.90 4.15 -5.47
CA HIS A 96 -7.65 4.73 -5.93
C HIS A 96 -7.66 4.93 -7.45
N ALA A 97 -7.35 6.15 -7.93
CA ALA A 97 -7.27 6.44 -9.35
C ALA A 97 -5.95 5.88 -9.93
N PRO A 98 -5.96 4.89 -10.84
CA PRO A 98 -4.72 4.38 -11.43
C PRO A 98 -3.92 5.44 -12.20
N ASP A 99 -4.57 6.47 -12.70
CA ASP A 99 -3.92 7.59 -13.40
C ASP A 99 -3.02 8.45 -12.51
N GLU A 100 -3.01 8.21 -11.21
CA GLU A 100 -2.06 8.83 -10.28
C GLU A 100 -0.74 8.04 -10.13
N ILE A 101 -0.63 6.80 -10.66
CA ILE A 101 0.61 6.00 -10.67
C ILE A 101 1.82 6.81 -11.14
N PRO A 102 1.76 7.60 -12.24
CA PRO A 102 2.92 8.37 -12.70
C PRO A 102 3.47 9.35 -11.66
N ARG A 103 2.63 9.85 -10.73
CA ARG A 103 3.07 10.76 -9.66
C ARG A 103 3.97 10.04 -8.64
N PHE A 104 3.64 8.79 -8.30
CA PHE A 104 4.47 7.95 -7.42
C PHE A 104 5.79 7.58 -8.12
N VAL A 105 5.72 7.18 -9.39
CA VAL A 105 6.90 6.86 -10.20
C VAL A 105 7.82 8.07 -10.32
N ALA A 106 7.28 9.25 -10.58
CA ALA A 106 8.05 10.49 -10.66
C ALA A 106 8.71 10.83 -9.30
N ALA A 107 7.95 10.74 -8.19
CA ALA A 107 8.46 11.02 -6.86
C ALA A 107 9.57 10.04 -6.43
N PHE A 108 9.51 8.79 -6.90
CA PHE A 108 10.54 7.77 -6.65
C PHE A 108 11.78 7.95 -7.54
N SER A 109 11.59 8.35 -8.80
CA SER A 109 12.65 8.43 -9.81
C SER A 109 13.38 9.77 -9.81
N ALA A 110 12.75 10.83 -9.30
CA ALA A 110 13.40 12.14 -9.23
C ALA A 110 14.59 12.06 -8.26
N PRO A 111 15.80 12.44 -8.69
CA PRO A 111 16.88 12.65 -7.74
C PRO A 111 16.40 13.76 -6.81
N GLY A 112 16.24 13.44 -5.53
CA GLY A 112 15.74 14.39 -4.56
C GLY A 112 16.65 15.62 -4.54
N ALA A 113 16.07 16.80 -4.73
CA ALA A 113 16.77 18.06 -4.49
C ALA A 113 17.25 18.20 -3.03
N ALA A 114 16.89 17.23 -2.17
CA ALA A 114 17.10 17.28 -0.73
C ALA A 114 17.51 15.95 -0.07
N GLY A 115 17.87 14.88 -0.80
CA GLY A 115 18.29 13.68 -0.08
C GLY A 115 18.16 12.34 -0.85
N PRO A 116 18.35 11.21 -0.14
CA PRO A 116 18.29 9.89 -0.73
C PRO A 116 16.86 9.57 -1.26
N ARG A 117 16.82 8.65 -2.24
CA ARG A 117 15.56 8.14 -2.81
C ARG A 117 14.65 7.60 -1.68
N PRO A 118 13.34 7.92 -1.68
CA PRO A 118 12.45 7.43 -0.63
C PRO A 118 12.28 5.91 -0.70
N GLU A 119 12.30 5.25 0.46
CA GLU A 119 12.02 3.82 0.58
C GLU A 119 10.51 3.54 0.65
N LEU A 120 9.73 4.51 1.11
CA LEU A 120 8.29 4.48 1.15
C LEU A 120 7.72 5.81 0.68
N ILE A 121 6.76 5.76 -0.24
CA ILE A 121 5.92 6.90 -0.61
C ILE A 121 4.47 6.53 -0.33
N VAL A 122 3.74 7.34 0.44
CA VAL A 122 2.34 7.10 0.76
C VAL A 122 1.46 8.15 0.10
N GLY A 123 0.37 7.70 -0.49
CA GLY A 123 -0.66 8.57 -1.03
C GLY A 123 -1.40 9.29 0.10
N ARG A 124 -1.28 10.62 0.16
CA ARG A 124 -1.95 11.45 1.17
C ARG A 124 -3.31 11.90 0.66
N ARG A 125 -4.37 11.43 1.32
CA ARG A 125 -5.75 11.82 1.04
C ARG A 125 -6.07 13.20 1.64
N ASP A 126 -6.96 13.93 0.99
CA ASP A 126 -7.50 15.17 1.56
C ASP A 126 -8.66 14.86 2.51
N PHE A 127 -8.40 14.85 3.81
CA PHE A 127 -9.41 14.57 4.84
C PHE A 127 -10.54 15.58 4.88
N ALA A 128 -10.33 16.82 4.37
CA ALA A 128 -11.38 17.83 4.32
C ALA A 128 -12.54 17.43 3.38
N ARG A 129 -12.24 16.60 2.37
CA ARG A 129 -13.23 16.08 1.40
C ARG A 129 -13.91 14.79 1.84
N MET A 130 -13.56 14.26 3.01
CA MET A 130 -14.16 13.03 3.55
C MET A 130 -15.48 13.31 4.25
N PRO A 131 -16.43 12.34 4.26
CA PRO A 131 -17.58 12.39 5.16
C PRO A 131 -17.15 12.58 6.62
N ALA A 132 -17.91 13.37 7.39
CA ALA A 132 -17.52 13.84 8.73
C ALA A 132 -17.07 12.69 9.67
N VAL A 133 -17.79 11.57 9.68
CA VAL A 133 -17.46 10.41 10.52
C VAL A 133 -16.11 9.79 10.14
N ARG A 134 -15.86 9.61 8.84
CA ARG A 134 -14.57 9.08 8.33
C ARG A 134 -13.44 10.07 8.62
N ARG A 135 -13.69 11.37 8.44
CA ARG A 135 -12.71 12.43 8.75
C ARG A 135 -12.29 12.38 10.21
N LEU A 136 -13.24 12.32 11.14
CA LEU A 136 -12.96 12.24 12.57
C LEU A 136 -12.13 11.00 12.91
N SER A 137 -12.59 9.83 12.47
CA SER A 137 -11.91 8.56 12.69
C SER A 137 -10.47 8.55 12.15
N ASN A 138 -10.27 9.00 10.90
CA ASN A 138 -8.94 9.07 10.30
C ASN A 138 -8.04 10.08 11.01
N THR A 139 -8.57 11.26 11.39
CA THR A 139 -7.79 12.29 12.11
C THR A 139 -7.32 11.77 13.47
N VAL A 140 -8.22 11.16 14.26
CA VAL A 140 -7.86 10.58 15.56
C VAL A 140 -6.85 9.46 15.40
N GLY A 141 -7.08 8.57 14.43
CA GLY A 141 -6.18 7.47 14.13
C GLY A 141 -4.78 7.95 13.72
N THR A 142 -4.72 8.89 12.80
CA THR A 142 -3.45 9.46 12.33
C THR A 142 -2.70 10.20 13.46
N ALA A 143 -3.42 10.96 14.32
CA ALA A 143 -2.83 11.64 15.47
C ALA A 143 -2.23 10.64 16.48
N ALA A 144 -2.97 9.59 16.83
CA ALA A 144 -2.50 8.54 17.74
C ALA A 144 -1.28 7.80 17.18
N PHE A 145 -1.28 7.48 15.88
CA PHE A 145 -0.13 6.86 15.24
C PHE A 145 1.08 7.80 15.19
N SER A 146 0.89 9.09 14.85
CA SER A 146 1.94 10.10 14.86
C SER A 146 2.62 10.21 16.22
N TRP A 147 1.80 10.20 17.30
CA TRP A 147 2.33 10.18 18.67
C TRP A 147 3.13 8.89 18.95
N ALA A 148 2.66 7.73 18.47
CA ALA A 148 3.32 6.46 18.69
C ALA A 148 4.70 6.37 18.04
N VAL A 149 4.86 6.94 16.83
CA VAL A 149 6.12 6.93 16.09
C VAL A 149 6.99 8.17 16.34
N GLY A 150 6.50 9.14 17.14
CA GLY A 150 7.24 10.37 17.48
C GLY A 150 7.42 11.36 16.33
N GLN A 151 6.65 11.24 15.26
CA GLN A 151 6.74 12.06 14.06
C GLN A 151 5.36 12.33 13.46
N HIS A 152 5.15 13.50 12.88
CA HIS A 152 3.90 13.82 12.20
C HIS A 152 3.70 12.97 10.94
N ILE A 153 2.63 12.17 10.92
CA ILE A 153 2.22 11.33 9.80
C ILE A 153 0.87 11.87 9.29
N PRO A 154 0.80 12.42 8.08
CA PRO A 154 -0.45 13.02 7.59
C PRO A 154 -1.53 12.00 7.20
N ASP A 155 -1.16 10.79 6.79
CA ASP A 155 -2.09 9.70 6.47
C ASP A 155 -1.40 8.33 6.61
N ASN A 156 -1.83 7.53 7.60
CA ASN A 156 -1.27 6.19 7.84
C ASN A 156 -2.15 5.04 7.32
N GLN A 157 -3.31 5.35 6.74
CA GLN A 157 -4.32 4.35 6.38
C GLN A 157 -4.52 4.21 4.86
N SER A 158 -3.85 5.01 4.05
CA SER A 158 -3.93 4.89 2.60
C SER A 158 -3.21 3.62 2.12
N GLY A 159 -3.88 2.79 1.32
CA GLY A 159 -3.30 1.61 0.66
C GLY A 159 -2.55 1.96 -0.63
N TYR A 160 -2.66 3.19 -1.13
CA TYR A 160 -1.93 3.65 -2.30
C TYR A 160 -0.51 4.05 -1.92
N ARG A 161 0.46 3.19 -2.21
CA ARG A 161 1.84 3.34 -1.77
C ARG A 161 2.83 2.96 -2.85
N LEU A 162 4.02 3.51 -2.79
CA LEU A 162 5.18 2.96 -3.47
C LEU A 162 6.19 2.49 -2.43
N LEU A 163 6.63 1.23 -2.56
CA LEU A 163 7.65 0.64 -1.70
C LEU A 163 8.88 0.29 -2.54
N ALA A 164 10.04 0.75 -2.11
CA ALA A 164 11.31 0.35 -2.71
C ALA A 164 11.70 -1.07 -2.27
N ARG A 165 12.59 -1.70 -3.05
CA ARG A 165 13.11 -3.06 -2.83
C ARG A 165 13.53 -3.31 -1.38
N ARG A 166 14.23 -2.36 -0.79
CA ARG A 166 14.77 -2.48 0.57
C ARG A 166 13.67 -2.60 1.62
N LEU A 167 12.61 -1.79 1.51
CA LEU A 167 11.47 -1.87 2.42
C LEU A 167 10.65 -3.14 2.19
N MET A 168 10.40 -3.54 0.94
CA MET A 168 9.74 -4.81 0.63
C MET A 168 10.48 -5.97 1.32
N THR A 169 11.79 -6.06 1.17
CA THR A 169 12.61 -7.11 1.80
C THR A 169 12.49 -7.09 3.32
N ALA A 170 12.55 -5.92 3.95
CA ALA A 170 12.48 -5.79 5.40
C ALA A 170 11.11 -6.18 5.98
N THR A 171 10.04 -6.08 5.19
CA THR A 171 8.67 -6.39 5.63
C THR A 171 8.23 -7.83 5.34
N LEU A 172 9.03 -8.63 4.60
CA LEU A 172 8.68 -10.04 4.33
C LEU A 172 8.59 -10.89 5.60
N ALA A 173 9.36 -10.59 6.63
CA ALA A 173 9.36 -11.32 7.90
C ALA A 173 8.18 -10.96 8.82
N SER A 174 7.35 -9.99 8.44
CA SER A 174 6.17 -9.60 9.22
C SER A 174 5.18 -10.75 9.34
N THR A 175 4.55 -10.85 10.50
CA THR A 175 3.46 -11.79 10.78
C THR A 175 2.08 -11.16 10.70
N GLU A 176 2.00 -9.84 10.48
CA GLU A 176 0.73 -9.13 10.36
C GLU A 176 0.02 -9.53 9.06
N THR A 177 -1.23 -9.94 9.16
CA THR A 177 -2.01 -10.46 8.02
C THR A 177 -3.07 -9.48 7.53
N GLY A 178 -3.46 -8.51 8.36
CA GLY A 178 -4.50 -7.52 8.05
C GLY A 178 -3.95 -6.16 7.60
N PHE A 179 -4.76 -5.14 7.83
CA PHE A 179 -4.42 -3.73 7.56
C PHE A 179 -3.29 -3.19 8.45
N GLU A 180 -3.00 -3.87 9.56
CA GLU A 180 -1.89 -3.55 10.45
C GLU A 180 -0.56 -3.60 9.74
N PHE A 181 -0.42 -4.48 8.74
CA PHE A 181 0.78 -4.59 7.93
C PHE A 181 1.12 -3.27 7.21
N GLU A 182 0.12 -2.54 6.73
CA GLU A 182 0.33 -1.26 6.08
C GLU A 182 0.84 -0.19 7.06
N VAL A 183 0.37 -0.22 8.29
CA VAL A 183 0.83 0.66 9.37
C VAL A 183 2.25 0.30 9.80
N GLU A 184 2.55 -1.01 9.88
CA GLU A 184 3.89 -1.53 10.19
C GLU A 184 4.94 -1.08 9.17
N MET A 185 4.63 -1.06 7.87
CA MET A 185 5.57 -0.57 6.84
C MET A 185 6.09 0.84 7.13
N ILE A 186 5.23 1.75 7.62
CA ILE A 186 5.63 3.11 7.99
C ILE A 186 6.58 3.04 9.19
N ALA A 187 6.24 2.26 10.22
CA ALA A 187 7.07 2.12 11.41
C ALA A 187 8.44 1.50 11.09
N VAL A 188 8.49 0.48 10.23
CA VAL A 188 9.75 -0.14 9.75
C VAL A 188 10.59 0.88 8.99
N CYS A 189 9.98 1.67 8.10
CA CYS A 189 10.67 2.72 7.35
C CYS A 189 11.32 3.75 8.32
N LEU A 190 10.56 4.25 9.28
CA LEU A 190 11.02 5.25 10.24
C LEU A 190 12.08 4.71 11.20
N ARG A 191 11.89 3.50 11.74
CA ARG A 191 12.85 2.85 12.63
C ARG A 191 14.23 2.70 12.00
N ASN A 192 14.28 2.41 10.71
CA ASN A 192 15.53 2.26 9.98
C ASN A 192 16.13 3.61 9.51
N GLY A 193 15.53 4.74 9.86
CA GLY A 193 15.98 6.06 9.40
C GLY A 193 15.82 6.27 7.89
N TRP A 194 14.93 5.51 7.24
CA TRP A 194 14.72 5.60 5.79
C TRP A 194 13.77 6.73 5.42
N THR A 195 13.92 7.23 4.20
CA THR A 195 13.14 8.37 3.72
C THR A 195 11.70 7.96 3.42
N LEU A 196 10.75 8.65 4.07
CA LEU A 196 9.31 8.55 3.85
C LEU A 196 8.85 9.76 3.04
N GLY A 197 8.20 9.52 1.90
CA GLY A 197 7.64 10.55 1.02
C GLY A 197 6.12 10.55 0.99
N TRP A 198 5.54 11.63 0.43
CA TRP A 198 4.09 11.80 0.32
C TRP A 198 3.71 12.30 -1.08
N VAL A 199 2.68 11.68 -1.65
CA VAL A 199 2.06 12.14 -2.90
C VAL A 199 0.60 12.47 -2.62
N PRO A 200 0.13 13.70 -2.84
CA PRO A 200 -1.29 14.00 -2.72
C PRO A 200 -2.10 13.17 -3.71
N ILE A 201 -3.17 12.52 -3.23
CA ILE A 201 -4.05 11.69 -4.05
C ILE A 201 -5.51 12.12 -3.89
N SER A 202 -6.30 11.86 -4.93
CA SER A 202 -7.76 11.91 -4.87
C SER A 202 -8.30 10.59 -4.29
N THR A 203 -9.46 10.66 -3.65
CA THR A 203 -10.22 9.47 -3.23
C THR A 203 -11.54 9.47 -3.97
N ILE A 204 -11.82 8.37 -4.66
CA ILE A 204 -13.10 8.18 -5.36
C ILE A 204 -14.07 7.57 -4.35
N TYR A 205 -15.11 8.31 -3.99
CA TYR A 205 -16.18 7.81 -3.13
C TYR A 205 -17.35 7.34 -4.01
N ALA A 206 -17.43 6.04 -4.27
CA ALA A 206 -18.47 5.45 -5.11
C ALA A 206 -19.81 5.17 -4.38
N GLY A 207 -20.02 5.78 -3.19
CA GLY A 207 -21.28 5.64 -2.46
C GLY A 207 -21.48 4.30 -1.74
N GLU A 208 -20.45 3.50 -1.60
CA GLU A 208 -20.54 2.17 -1.00
C GLU A 208 -20.80 2.21 0.52
N PRO A 209 -21.66 1.29 1.05
CA PRO A 209 -21.77 1.11 2.49
C PRO A 209 -20.45 0.60 3.06
N SER A 210 -19.95 1.27 4.07
CA SER A 210 -18.73 0.85 4.77
C SER A 210 -18.96 -0.50 5.46
N HIS A 211 -18.31 -1.56 5.01
CA HIS A 211 -18.31 -2.88 5.67
C HIS A 211 -17.46 -2.91 6.96
N VAL A 212 -16.94 -1.76 7.38
CA VAL A 212 -16.09 -1.64 8.57
C VAL A 212 -16.93 -1.84 9.82
N LYS A 213 -16.67 -2.93 10.56
CA LYS A 213 -17.21 -3.16 11.91
C LYS A 213 -16.45 -2.24 12.88
N PRO A 214 -17.06 -1.18 13.45
CA PRO A 214 -16.33 -0.11 14.15
C PRO A 214 -15.47 -0.61 15.33
N VAL A 215 -15.99 -1.57 16.10
CA VAL A 215 -15.31 -2.10 17.29
C VAL A 215 -14.08 -2.96 16.91
N ALA A 216 -14.22 -3.79 15.88
CA ALA A 216 -13.10 -4.60 15.40
C ALA A 216 -11.99 -3.70 14.83
N HIS A 217 -12.36 -2.70 14.05
CA HIS A 217 -11.42 -1.73 13.48
C HIS A 217 -10.65 -0.94 14.56
N LEU A 218 -11.33 -0.54 15.64
CA LEU A 218 -10.68 0.16 16.76
C LEU A 218 -9.66 -0.74 17.48
N ARG A 219 -10.01 -2.01 17.73
CA ARG A 219 -9.08 -2.97 18.36
C ARG A 219 -7.83 -3.21 17.48
N HIS A 220 -8.01 -3.41 16.18
CA HIS A 220 -6.92 -3.56 15.21
C HIS A 220 -6.03 -2.32 15.18
N PHE A 221 -6.64 -1.13 15.16
CA PHE A 221 -5.93 0.13 15.17
C PHE A 221 -5.08 0.32 16.45
N ILE A 222 -5.64 0.04 17.63
CA ILE A 222 -4.91 0.13 18.92
C ILE A 222 -3.73 -0.86 18.91
N ARG A 223 -3.95 -2.09 18.43
CA ARG A 223 -2.89 -3.10 18.32
C ARG A 223 -1.76 -2.63 17.40
N ALA A 224 -2.08 -2.15 16.20
CA ALA A 224 -1.10 -1.65 15.24
C ALA A 224 -0.30 -0.45 15.81
N THR A 225 -1.00 0.50 16.45
CA THR A 225 -0.36 1.67 17.06
C THR A 225 0.57 1.29 18.22
N THR A 226 0.16 0.33 19.06
CA THR A 226 1.01 -0.16 20.17
C THR A 226 2.19 -0.98 19.67
N ALA A 227 2.02 -1.78 18.62
CA ALA A 227 3.11 -2.51 17.97
C ALA A 227 4.13 -1.55 17.35
N ALA A 228 3.66 -0.54 16.62
CA ALA A 228 4.53 0.50 16.06
C ALA A 228 5.34 1.22 17.15
N ARG A 229 4.71 1.56 18.28
CA ARG A 229 5.40 2.19 19.40
C ARG A 229 6.47 1.29 20.03
N ARG A 230 6.21 -0.01 20.17
CA ARG A 230 7.22 -0.98 20.64
C ARG A 230 8.37 -1.04 19.65
N LEU A 231 8.08 -1.19 18.35
CA LEU A 231 9.08 -1.24 17.30
C LEU A 231 10.01 -0.03 17.31
N MET A 232 9.48 1.18 17.60
CA MET A 232 10.26 2.41 17.68
C MET A 232 11.09 2.54 18.97
N ARG A 233 10.75 1.81 20.05
CA ARG A 233 11.47 1.85 21.34
C ARG A 233 12.61 0.82 21.43
N ASP A 234 12.46 -0.29 20.71
CA ASP A 234 13.40 -1.42 20.74
C ASP A 234 14.53 -1.27 19.69
N GLY A 235 14.66 -0.12 19.08
CA GLY A 235 15.71 0.29 18.16
C GLY A 235 16.44 1.51 18.59
#